data_4cd77b09bd01a635adef92db8450e5e6
#
_entry.id   4cd77b09bd01a635adef92db8450e5e6
#
_cell.length_a   1.000
_cell.length_b   1.000
_cell.length_c   1.000
_cell.angle_alpha   90.00
_cell.angle_beta   90.00
_cell.angle_gamma   90.00
#
_symmetry.space_group_name_H-M   'P 1'
#
loop_
_entity.id
_entity.type
_entity.pdbx_description
1 polymer ?
#
loop_
_entity_poly.entity_id
_entity_poly.type
_entity_poly.pdbx_seq_one_letter_code
_entity_poly.pdbx_strand_id
1 'polypeptide(L)'
;MADDLSSVENAGHLWMEGKTLVHLRGDQDRPTHMPRGPAKRTGPGFLNPAMAPARTRSVLLLADALEHDWLVKPGHDIRALDALCATGVRVRRWRNEIPAVHQGRLRVSANDLDETALNWLTTTHDRYPPDTEIDHALEDDRYTRAPSGTMHNGVFVMQNDARIALMEAAYQWVDLDPFGSPVNFLDAAVQGLSRVAFLEVTATDTAALTGSSPSSQQRRYGAKGIVDSYAHDDAVRVLMGLVATTAARHDRCIEPVLALFDGHHVRVSVKVRRSRDGASDVLSSMGWRVREQGGTYRFVHHPDSEQVERASGPMWIGPLWDKTIAERLTEDRTIDLCFPDEDRLERHRDVGLDWSSDDSEYAKRELRRSVRYIADAADLMSRNHTLYHMDDLPNMAGTGQAPKMEALFDEIRTLGYGAARVPDIDPFLVTDAPHDVVLQCVRERCQD
;
A
#
# COMPACT_ATOMS: atom_id res chain seq x y z
N MET A 1 40.79 -0.61 -1.31
CA MET A 1 39.75 0.17 -1.99
C MET A 1 38.45 -0.43 -1.47
N ALA A 2 37.61 0.34 -0.80
CA ALA A 2 36.27 -0.15 -0.48
C ALA A 2 35.57 -0.30 -1.84
N ASP A 3 35.05 -1.49 -2.13
CA ASP A 3 34.28 -1.74 -3.34
C ASP A 3 33.15 -0.72 -3.37
N ASP A 4 33.03 -0.01 -4.48
CA ASP A 4 31.96 0.95 -4.66
C ASP A 4 30.64 0.21 -4.89
N LEU A 5 29.97 -0.11 -3.80
CA LEU A 5 28.68 -0.83 -3.78
C LEU A 5 27.53 0.00 -4.37
N SER A 6 27.78 1.23 -4.79
CA SER A 6 26.78 2.10 -5.41
C SER A 6 26.62 1.91 -6.92
N SER A 7 27.54 1.15 -7.55
CA SER A 7 27.52 0.86 -8.99
C SER A 7 26.88 -0.48 -9.28
N VAL A 8 26.04 -0.53 -10.34
CA VAL A 8 25.47 -1.79 -10.88
C VAL A 8 26.58 -2.73 -11.40
N GLU A 9 27.75 -2.19 -11.76
CA GLU A 9 28.92 -3.00 -12.17
C GLU A 9 29.45 -3.88 -11.02
N ASN A 10 29.25 -3.44 -9.77
CA ASN A 10 29.55 -4.16 -8.55
C ASN A 10 28.30 -4.79 -7.91
N ALA A 11 27.25 -5.02 -8.70
CA ALA A 11 26.04 -5.68 -8.25
C ALA A 11 26.34 -7.12 -7.81
N GLY A 12 25.59 -7.59 -6.81
CA GLY A 12 25.60 -8.97 -6.38
C GLY A 12 24.74 -9.86 -7.28
N HIS A 13 23.83 -10.56 -6.65
CA HIS A 13 22.93 -11.48 -7.35
C HIS A 13 21.91 -10.77 -8.22
N LEU A 14 21.61 -11.33 -9.38
CA LEU A 14 20.38 -10.99 -10.10
C LEU A 14 19.20 -11.69 -9.41
N TRP A 15 18.16 -10.93 -9.13
CA TRP A 15 16.94 -11.40 -8.48
C TRP A 15 15.72 -11.04 -9.34
N MET A 16 14.62 -11.74 -9.14
CA MET A 16 13.36 -11.42 -9.80
C MET A 16 12.29 -11.07 -8.75
N GLU A 17 11.67 -9.90 -8.88
CA GLU A 17 10.49 -9.52 -8.12
C GLU A 17 9.31 -9.32 -9.07
N GLY A 18 8.26 -10.11 -8.90
CA GLY A 18 7.21 -10.21 -9.90
C GLY A 18 7.76 -10.72 -11.23
N LYS A 19 7.50 -10.01 -12.34
CA LYS A 19 8.10 -10.29 -13.67
C LYS A 19 9.37 -9.48 -13.95
N THR A 20 9.90 -8.79 -12.93
CA THR A 20 10.93 -7.78 -13.10
C THR A 20 12.27 -8.26 -12.54
N LEU A 21 13.30 -8.25 -13.39
CA LEU A 21 14.68 -8.49 -12.97
C LEU A 21 15.22 -7.29 -12.21
N VAL A 22 15.90 -7.53 -11.11
CA VAL A 22 16.56 -6.52 -10.28
C VAL A 22 17.96 -6.98 -9.90
N HIS A 23 18.93 -6.08 -9.99
CA HIS A 23 20.23 -6.31 -9.39
C HIS A 23 20.17 -6.02 -7.90
N LEU A 24 20.50 -7.01 -7.09
CA LEU A 24 20.76 -6.78 -5.68
C LEU A 24 22.12 -6.11 -5.51
N ARG A 25 22.27 -5.31 -4.47
CA ARG A 25 23.57 -4.73 -4.12
C ARG A 25 24.54 -5.84 -3.68
N GLY A 26 25.84 -5.66 -3.94
CA GLY A 26 26.85 -6.72 -3.72
C GLY A 26 26.94 -7.26 -2.30
N ASP A 27 26.54 -6.46 -1.30
CA ASP A 27 26.49 -6.85 0.12
C ASP A 27 25.08 -7.32 0.57
N GLN A 28 24.14 -7.46 -0.34
CA GLN A 28 22.76 -7.86 -0.03
C GLN A 28 22.53 -9.34 -0.30
N ASP A 29 22.05 -10.06 0.71
CA ASP A 29 21.61 -11.44 0.55
C ASP A 29 20.37 -11.55 -0.34
N ARG A 30 20.12 -12.73 -0.89
CA ARG A 30 18.90 -13.05 -1.61
C ARG A 30 17.67 -12.89 -0.68
N PRO A 31 16.54 -12.37 -1.15
CA PRO A 31 15.33 -12.18 -0.35
C PRO A 31 14.86 -13.42 0.40
N THR A 32 15.11 -14.62 -0.14
CA THR A 32 14.81 -15.90 0.52
C THR A 32 15.58 -16.10 1.83
N HIS A 33 16.73 -15.47 1.99
CA HIS A 33 17.60 -15.58 3.17
C HIS A 33 17.50 -14.36 4.11
N MET A 34 16.75 -13.33 3.72
CA MET A 34 16.62 -12.13 4.53
C MET A 34 15.53 -12.30 5.62
N PRO A 35 15.76 -11.79 6.84
CA PRO A 35 14.72 -11.76 7.85
C PRO A 35 13.57 -10.84 7.42
N ARG A 36 12.35 -11.24 7.76
CA ARG A 36 11.16 -10.36 7.58
C ARG A 36 11.20 -9.24 8.61
N GLY A 37 10.89 -8.04 8.20
CA GLY A 37 10.79 -6.88 9.08
C GLY A 37 11.39 -5.60 8.48
N PRO A 38 11.48 -4.54 9.29
CA PRO A 38 12.01 -3.27 8.84
C PRO A 38 13.49 -3.43 8.48
N ALA A 39 13.82 -3.23 7.22
CA ALA A 39 15.21 -3.22 6.77
C ALA A 39 15.85 -1.87 7.11
N LYS A 40 17.08 -1.90 7.65
CA LYS A 40 17.87 -0.67 7.76
C LYS A 40 18.30 -0.24 6.36
N ARG A 41 18.12 1.05 6.05
CA ARG A 41 18.69 1.63 4.83
C ARG A 41 20.20 1.47 4.85
N THR A 42 20.74 0.73 3.88
CA THR A 42 22.18 0.48 3.77
C THR A 42 22.84 1.27 2.64
N GLY A 43 22.11 2.15 1.96
CA GLY A 43 22.58 3.00 0.87
C GLY A 43 21.87 2.78 -0.46
N PRO A 44 22.32 3.45 -1.54
CA PRO A 44 21.78 3.27 -2.89
C PRO A 44 21.86 1.82 -3.36
N GLY A 45 20.96 1.40 -4.22
CA GLY A 45 20.92 0.03 -4.75
C GLY A 45 20.26 -1.01 -3.85
N PHE A 46 19.92 -0.66 -2.60
CA PHE A 46 19.28 -1.59 -1.68
C PHE A 46 17.81 -1.86 -2.06
N LEU A 47 17.47 -3.14 -2.26
CA LEU A 47 16.09 -3.60 -2.40
C LEU A 47 15.54 -3.99 -1.03
N ASN A 48 14.44 -3.35 -0.59
CA ASN A 48 13.71 -3.81 0.60
C ASN A 48 12.69 -4.90 0.21
N PRO A 49 12.92 -6.19 0.48
CA PRO A 49 11.99 -7.24 0.12
C PRO A 49 10.70 -7.19 0.94
N ALA A 50 10.72 -6.60 2.13
CA ALA A 50 9.51 -6.42 2.93
C ALA A 50 8.48 -5.46 2.30
N MET A 51 8.89 -4.64 1.32
CA MET A 51 8.00 -3.78 0.54
C MET A 51 7.44 -4.46 -0.73
N ALA A 52 7.83 -5.70 -1.04
CA ALA A 52 7.33 -6.42 -2.21
C ALA A 52 5.79 -6.57 -2.23
N PRO A 53 5.10 -6.85 -1.09
CA PRO A 53 3.63 -6.87 -1.07
C PRO A 53 2.99 -5.53 -1.45
N ALA A 54 3.53 -4.40 -0.98
CA ALA A 54 3.04 -3.08 -1.32
C ALA A 54 3.21 -2.77 -2.82
N ARG A 55 4.36 -3.14 -3.41
CA ARG A 55 4.61 -3.00 -4.85
C ARG A 55 3.68 -3.90 -5.68
N THR A 56 3.40 -5.12 -5.22
CA THR A 56 2.47 -6.04 -5.87
C THR A 56 1.04 -5.47 -5.88
N ARG A 57 0.56 -4.97 -4.75
CA ARG A 57 -0.77 -4.32 -4.67
C ARG A 57 -0.85 -3.08 -5.56
N SER A 58 0.22 -2.30 -5.67
CA SER A 58 0.27 -1.15 -6.58
C SER A 58 0.13 -1.57 -8.05
N VAL A 59 0.78 -2.65 -8.47
CA VAL A 59 0.61 -3.22 -9.83
C VAL A 59 -0.84 -3.66 -10.06
N LEU A 60 -1.42 -4.41 -9.12
CA LEU A 60 -2.80 -4.91 -9.23
C LEU A 60 -3.82 -3.78 -9.31
N LEU A 61 -3.69 -2.76 -8.47
CA LEU A 61 -4.60 -1.60 -8.45
C LEU A 61 -4.47 -0.78 -9.74
N LEU A 62 -3.25 -0.59 -10.27
CA LEU A 62 -3.04 0.13 -11.53
C LEU A 62 -3.56 -0.65 -12.72
N ALA A 63 -3.35 -1.98 -12.77
CA ALA A 63 -3.95 -2.86 -13.77
C ALA A 63 -5.48 -2.77 -13.72
N ASP A 64 -6.05 -2.87 -12.54
CA ASP A 64 -7.50 -2.78 -12.32
C ASP A 64 -8.09 -1.43 -12.76
N ALA A 65 -7.35 -0.34 -12.52
CA ALA A 65 -7.77 0.99 -12.97
C ALA A 65 -7.80 1.13 -14.49
N LEU A 66 -6.86 0.47 -15.19
CA LEU A 66 -6.78 0.45 -16.66
C LEU A 66 -7.80 -0.50 -17.29
N GLU A 67 -8.05 -1.65 -16.69
CA GLU A 67 -8.98 -2.66 -17.17
C GLU A 67 -10.45 -2.23 -17.01
N HIS A 68 -10.78 -1.56 -15.91
CA HIS A 68 -12.15 -1.18 -15.56
C HIS A 68 -12.45 0.31 -15.71
N ASP A 69 -11.48 1.11 -16.18
CA ASP A 69 -11.60 2.54 -16.46
C ASP A 69 -12.18 3.37 -15.30
N TRP A 70 -12.00 2.94 -14.04
CA TRP A 70 -12.59 3.66 -12.90
C TRP A 70 -11.83 4.94 -12.51
N LEU A 71 -10.61 5.14 -13.02
CA LEU A 71 -9.80 6.33 -12.74
C LEU A 71 -9.89 7.36 -13.87
N VAL A 72 -9.80 6.92 -15.10
CA VAL A 72 -9.88 7.76 -16.31
C VAL A 72 -10.92 7.19 -17.27
N LYS A 73 -11.39 8.01 -18.20
CA LYS A 73 -12.33 7.53 -19.23
C LYS A 73 -11.65 6.49 -20.14
N PRO A 74 -12.43 5.56 -20.72
CA PRO A 74 -11.90 4.59 -21.68
C PRO A 74 -11.04 5.25 -22.76
N GLY A 75 -9.88 4.65 -23.05
CA GLY A 75 -8.93 5.14 -24.04
C GLY A 75 -8.07 6.34 -23.63
N HIS A 76 -8.26 6.92 -22.44
CA HIS A 76 -7.40 7.98 -21.93
C HIS A 76 -6.19 7.42 -21.20
N ASP A 77 -5.10 8.18 -21.23
CA ASP A 77 -3.83 7.83 -20.59
C ASP A 77 -3.87 8.02 -19.08
N ILE A 78 -3.13 7.19 -18.37
CA ILE A 78 -2.75 7.36 -16.97
C ILE A 78 -1.29 7.79 -16.90
N ARG A 79 -1.03 8.99 -16.40
CA ARG A 79 0.31 9.44 -16.02
C ARG A 79 0.57 9.01 -14.60
N ALA A 80 1.51 8.07 -14.45
CA ALA A 80 1.90 7.49 -13.17
C ALA A 80 3.28 8.01 -12.76
N LEU A 81 3.41 8.45 -11.53
CA LEU A 81 4.66 8.89 -10.91
C LEU A 81 4.97 8.05 -9.67
N ASP A 82 6.16 7.46 -9.63
CA ASP A 82 6.82 7.06 -8.39
C ASP A 82 7.71 8.22 -7.94
N ALA A 83 7.27 8.92 -6.90
CA ALA A 83 7.87 10.20 -6.50
C ALA A 83 9.21 10.05 -5.77
N LEU A 84 9.51 8.86 -5.25
CA LEU A 84 10.71 8.51 -4.47
C LEU A 84 11.16 7.09 -4.87
N CYS A 85 11.50 6.93 -6.15
CA CYS A 85 11.57 5.63 -6.80
C CYS A 85 12.77 4.76 -6.38
N ALA A 86 13.78 5.34 -5.73
CA ALA A 86 15.04 4.66 -5.43
C ALA A 86 15.59 3.94 -6.69
N THR A 87 15.77 2.62 -6.64
CA THR A 87 16.24 1.81 -7.78
C THR A 87 15.15 1.50 -8.83
N GLY A 88 13.98 2.11 -8.73
CA GLY A 88 12.91 2.04 -9.71
C GLY A 88 12.20 0.69 -9.85
N VAL A 89 12.28 -0.18 -8.85
CA VAL A 89 11.65 -1.51 -8.93
C VAL A 89 10.15 -1.40 -9.20
N ARG A 90 9.44 -0.47 -8.54
CA ARG A 90 8.00 -0.26 -8.70
C ARG A 90 7.63 0.15 -10.13
N VAL A 91 8.28 1.17 -10.67
CA VAL A 91 7.99 1.64 -12.05
C VAL A 91 8.33 0.58 -13.08
N ARG A 92 9.39 -0.19 -12.85
CA ARG A 92 9.78 -1.30 -13.70
C ARG A 92 8.77 -2.44 -13.63
N ARG A 93 8.19 -2.71 -12.45
CA ARG A 93 7.08 -3.66 -12.30
C ARG A 93 5.83 -3.19 -13.04
N TRP A 94 5.46 -1.91 -12.96
CA TRP A 94 4.36 -1.36 -13.76
C TRP A 94 4.58 -1.58 -15.27
N ARG A 95 5.82 -1.41 -15.74
CA ARG A 95 6.15 -1.63 -17.16
C ARG A 95 6.18 -3.11 -17.56
N ASN A 96 6.53 -4.00 -16.67
CA ASN A 96 6.67 -5.43 -16.95
C ASN A 96 5.41 -6.26 -16.67
N GLU A 97 4.53 -5.80 -15.80
CA GLU A 97 3.43 -6.59 -15.26
C GLU A 97 2.05 -6.10 -15.70
N ILE A 98 1.87 -4.80 -15.99
CA ILE A 98 0.64 -4.30 -16.61
C ILE A 98 0.47 -4.97 -17.98
N PRO A 99 -0.74 -5.51 -18.32
CA PRO A 99 -0.96 -6.18 -19.59
C PRO A 99 -0.60 -5.33 -20.80
N ALA A 100 0.00 -5.95 -21.82
CA ALA A 100 0.51 -5.27 -23.02
C ALA A 100 -0.56 -4.39 -23.70
N VAL A 101 -1.82 -4.83 -23.71
CA VAL A 101 -2.96 -4.09 -24.28
C VAL A 101 -3.17 -2.72 -23.60
N HIS A 102 -2.74 -2.54 -22.36
CA HIS A 102 -2.88 -1.29 -21.61
C HIS A 102 -1.59 -0.45 -21.57
N GLN A 103 -0.45 -1.03 -21.95
CA GLN A 103 0.85 -0.34 -21.87
C GLN A 103 0.87 0.96 -22.70
N GLY A 104 0.18 1.00 -23.85
CA GLY A 104 0.05 2.20 -24.68
C GLY A 104 -0.66 3.37 -24.00
N ARG A 105 -1.45 3.11 -22.95
CA ARG A 105 -2.17 4.13 -22.15
C ARG A 105 -1.42 4.54 -20.88
N LEU A 106 -0.29 3.91 -20.56
CA LEU A 106 0.46 4.14 -19.34
C LEU A 106 1.70 5.01 -19.62
N ARG A 107 1.76 6.18 -18.99
CA ARG A 107 2.90 7.11 -19.01
C ARG A 107 3.58 7.06 -17.66
N VAL A 108 4.72 6.40 -17.60
CA VAL A 108 5.43 6.15 -16.33
C VAL A 108 6.54 7.16 -16.13
N SER A 109 6.55 7.80 -14.97
CA SER A 109 7.62 8.67 -14.49
C SER A 109 8.22 8.12 -13.20
N ALA A 110 9.52 8.24 -13.07
CA ALA A 110 10.30 7.87 -11.89
C ALA A 110 11.10 9.09 -11.42
N ASN A 111 11.06 9.40 -10.14
CA ASN A 111 11.84 10.49 -9.57
C ASN A 111 12.58 10.05 -8.31
N ASP A 112 13.81 10.47 -8.18
CA ASP A 112 14.56 10.44 -6.92
C ASP A 112 15.52 11.61 -6.86
N LEU A 113 15.95 11.99 -5.66
CA LEU A 113 16.99 13.01 -5.47
C LEU A 113 18.39 12.40 -5.60
N ASP A 114 18.53 11.10 -5.33
CA ASP A 114 19.79 10.36 -5.30
C ASP A 114 20.19 9.91 -6.72
N GLU A 115 21.17 10.60 -7.30
CA GLU A 115 21.71 10.28 -8.63
C GLU A 115 22.18 8.82 -8.73
N THR A 116 22.78 8.27 -7.67
CA THR A 116 23.27 6.90 -7.66
C THR A 116 22.12 5.89 -7.75
N ALA A 117 21.01 6.16 -7.06
CA ALA A 117 19.80 5.34 -7.15
C ALA A 117 19.19 5.40 -8.57
N LEU A 118 19.17 6.57 -9.20
CA LEU A 118 18.69 6.72 -10.57
C LEU A 118 19.62 6.05 -11.59
N ASN A 119 20.92 6.13 -11.43
CA ASN A 119 21.89 5.40 -12.27
C ASN A 119 21.67 3.88 -12.13
N TRP A 120 21.37 3.40 -10.93
CA TRP A 120 21.00 1.99 -10.71
C TRP A 120 19.71 1.62 -11.47
N LEU A 121 18.70 2.47 -11.39
CA LEU A 121 17.45 2.29 -12.14
C LEU A 121 17.71 2.23 -13.63
N THR A 122 18.33 3.27 -14.21
CA THR A 122 18.50 3.41 -15.66
C THR A 122 19.35 2.28 -16.22
N THR A 123 20.51 2.00 -15.61
CA THR A 123 21.39 0.92 -16.04
C THR A 123 20.69 -0.44 -16.00
N THR A 124 19.93 -0.73 -14.94
CA THR A 124 19.20 -2.01 -14.84
C THR A 124 18.03 -2.06 -15.82
N HIS A 125 17.35 -0.93 -16.04
CA HIS A 125 16.21 -0.85 -16.97
C HIS A 125 16.64 -0.97 -18.42
N ASP A 126 17.75 -0.34 -18.80
CA ASP A 126 18.30 -0.43 -20.15
C ASP A 126 18.88 -1.82 -20.44
N ARG A 127 19.45 -2.48 -19.44
CA ARG A 127 19.97 -3.87 -19.57
C ARG A 127 18.84 -4.91 -19.68
N TYR A 128 17.73 -4.69 -18.98
CA TYR A 128 16.58 -5.60 -18.95
C TYR A 128 15.30 -4.80 -19.26
N PRO A 129 15.12 -4.39 -20.53
CA PRO A 129 13.97 -3.60 -20.94
C PRO A 129 12.66 -4.40 -20.81
N PRO A 130 11.52 -3.74 -20.73
CA PRO A 130 10.22 -4.41 -20.77
C PRO A 130 9.99 -5.07 -22.14
N ASP A 131 9.23 -6.17 -22.16
CA ASP A 131 8.90 -6.90 -23.41
C ASP A 131 8.10 -6.04 -24.39
N THR A 132 7.37 -5.05 -23.91
CA THR A 132 6.56 -4.16 -24.74
C THR A 132 7.36 -2.89 -25.03
N GLU A 133 7.84 -2.75 -26.26
CA GLU A 133 8.36 -1.47 -26.73
C GLU A 133 7.24 -0.45 -26.80
N ILE A 134 7.49 0.75 -26.27
CA ILE A 134 6.55 1.85 -26.32
C ILE A 134 7.29 3.05 -26.89
N ASP A 135 6.94 3.37 -28.11
CA ASP A 135 7.31 4.63 -28.73
C ASP A 135 6.38 5.74 -28.18
N HIS A 136 6.74 6.27 -27.03
CA HIS A 136 6.12 7.49 -26.53
C HIS A 136 6.90 8.66 -27.12
N ALA A 137 6.50 9.09 -28.30
CA ALA A 137 6.86 10.42 -28.75
C ALA A 137 6.39 11.41 -27.66
N LEU A 138 7.32 12.16 -27.09
CA LEU A 138 7.09 13.24 -26.11
C LEU A 138 6.27 14.41 -26.72
N GLU A 139 5.83 14.27 -27.97
CA GLU A 139 5.21 15.29 -28.80
C GLU A 139 3.71 15.49 -28.56
N ASP A 140 3.16 14.95 -27.48
CA ASP A 140 1.77 15.26 -27.16
C ASP A 140 1.68 16.62 -26.47
N ASP A 141 1.29 17.66 -27.22
CA ASP A 141 1.01 19.04 -26.75
C ASP A 141 0.09 19.12 -25.51
N ARG A 142 -0.54 18.01 -25.11
CA ARG A 142 -1.34 17.88 -23.89
C ARG A 142 -0.50 17.96 -22.62
N TYR A 143 0.83 17.82 -22.72
CA TYR A 143 1.78 17.97 -21.61
C TYR A 143 2.38 19.37 -21.60
N THR A 144 1.59 20.39 -21.38
CA THR A 144 2.03 21.79 -21.28
C THR A 144 3.07 22.05 -20.18
N ARG A 145 3.30 21.07 -19.34
CA ARG A 145 4.39 20.99 -18.37
C ARG A 145 5.07 19.64 -18.54
N ALA A 146 5.98 19.52 -19.49
CA ALA A 146 6.81 18.34 -19.60
C ALA A 146 7.73 18.29 -18.38
N PRO A 147 7.76 17.17 -17.63
CA PRO A 147 8.70 17.03 -16.54
C PRO A 147 10.14 17.11 -17.07
N SER A 148 11.04 17.77 -16.29
CA SER A 148 12.46 17.79 -16.60
C SER A 148 13.07 16.40 -16.36
N GLY A 149 13.57 15.74 -17.41
CA GLY A 149 14.19 14.42 -17.27
C GLY A 149 14.53 13.79 -18.61
N THR A 150 14.88 12.50 -18.58
CA THR A 150 15.25 11.71 -19.76
C THR A 150 14.41 10.45 -19.88
N MET A 151 14.13 10.04 -21.11
CA MET A 151 13.36 8.84 -21.41
C MET A 151 14.29 7.62 -21.49
N HIS A 152 13.94 6.57 -20.76
CA HIS A 152 14.60 5.27 -20.77
C HIS A 152 13.57 4.17 -20.98
N ASN A 153 13.52 3.55 -22.17
CA ASN A 153 12.63 2.43 -22.49
C ASN A 153 11.19 2.58 -21.97
N GLY A 154 10.59 3.76 -22.22
CA GLY A 154 9.22 4.07 -21.80
C GLY A 154 9.04 4.50 -20.35
N VAL A 155 10.11 4.74 -19.59
CA VAL A 155 10.10 5.37 -18.27
C VAL A 155 10.79 6.72 -18.34
N PHE A 156 10.09 7.76 -17.90
CA PHE A 156 10.64 9.11 -17.82
C PHE A 156 11.32 9.31 -16.46
N VAL A 157 12.64 9.43 -16.46
CA VAL A 157 13.48 9.48 -15.25
C VAL A 157 13.85 10.93 -14.93
N MET A 158 13.55 11.38 -13.73
CA MET A 158 13.81 12.73 -13.22
C MET A 158 14.71 12.68 -12.00
N GLN A 159 15.58 13.68 -11.87
CA GLN A 159 16.37 13.90 -10.66
C GLN A 159 15.96 15.22 -10.01
N ASN A 160 14.95 15.15 -9.14
CA ASN A 160 14.40 16.33 -8.47
C ASN A 160 14.06 16.06 -7.01
N ASP A 161 13.94 17.13 -6.22
CA ASP A 161 13.17 17.06 -4.98
C ASP A 161 11.75 16.55 -5.31
N ALA A 162 11.29 15.55 -4.56
CA ALA A 162 9.99 14.93 -4.81
C ALA A 162 8.83 15.96 -4.85
N ARG A 163 8.92 17.05 -4.07
CA ARG A 163 7.91 18.12 -4.06
C ARG A 163 7.85 18.88 -5.37
N ILE A 164 9.00 19.03 -6.05
CA ILE A 164 9.08 19.65 -7.39
C ILE A 164 8.50 18.66 -8.42
N ALA A 165 8.98 17.42 -8.42
CA ALA A 165 8.53 16.39 -9.36
C ALA A 165 7.01 16.17 -9.29
N LEU A 166 6.43 16.15 -8.09
CA LEU A 166 5.00 16.03 -7.86
C LEU A 166 4.18 17.16 -8.50
N MET A 167 4.75 18.34 -8.67
CA MET A 167 4.08 19.53 -9.23
C MET A 167 4.40 19.81 -10.70
N GLU A 168 5.32 19.09 -11.31
CA GLU A 168 5.74 19.34 -12.71
C GLU A 168 4.66 18.93 -13.72
N ALA A 169 3.84 17.93 -13.42
CA ALA A 169 2.75 17.48 -14.29
C ALA A 169 1.49 17.19 -13.48
N ALA A 170 0.34 17.16 -14.14
CA ALA A 170 -0.90 16.73 -13.52
C ALA A 170 -1.00 15.20 -13.60
N TYR A 171 -0.59 14.50 -12.55
CA TYR A 171 -0.58 13.05 -12.51
C TYR A 171 -1.96 12.48 -12.19
N GLN A 172 -2.32 11.36 -12.83
CA GLN A 172 -3.49 10.56 -12.49
C GLN A 172 -3.18 9.49 -11.45
N TRP A 173 -1.90 9.07 -11.34
CA TRP A 173 -1.44 8.08 -10.38
C TRP A 173 -0.16 8.57 -9.71
N VAL A 174 -0.15 8.64 -8.41
CA VAL A 174 1.06 9.00 -7.64
C VAL A 174 1.30 7.96 -6.57
N ASP A 175 2.51 7.43 -6.52
CA ASP A 175 3.04 6.67 -5.41
C ASP A 175 3.98 7.55 -4.59
N LEU A 176 3.69 7.67 -3.30
CA LEU A 176 4.46 8.43 -2.33
C LEU A 176 4.93 7.51 -1.22
N ASP A 177 6.15 6.98 -1.37
CA ASP A 177 6.75 5.96 -0.48
C ASP A 177 8.08 6.44 0.13
N PRO A 178 8.06 7.49 1.00
CA PRO A 178 9.25 8.01 1.65
C PRO A 178 9.76 7.10 2.76
N PHE A 179 11.02 7.24 3.10
CA PHE A 179 11.51 6.76 4.39
C PHE A 179 10.89 7.59 5.52
N GLY A 180 10.29 6.93 6.50
CA GLY A 180 9.68 7.57 7.66
C GLY A 180 8.29 8.14 7.36
N SER A 181 8.13 9.45 7.51
CA SER A 181 6.82 10.12 7.42
C SER A 181 6.58 10.78 6.06
N PRO A 182 5.38 10.62 5.45
CA PRO A 182 5.03 11.28 4.20
C PRO A 182 4.61 12.76 4.37
N VAL A 183 4.53 13.27 5.58
CA VAL A 183 3.99 14.60 5.92
C VAL A 183 4.58 15.71 5.07
N ASN A 184 5.91 15.68 4.84
CA ASN A 184 6.61 16.74 4.12
C ASN A 184 6.27 16.81 2.61
N PHE A 185 5.63 15.78 2.06
CA PHE A 185 5.36 15.64 0.63
C PHE A 185 3.87 15.72 0.30
N LEU A 186 2.98 15.47 1.28
CA LEU A 186 1.54 15.31 1.05
C LEU A 186 0.90 16.53 0.41
N ASP A 187 1.29 17.73 0.84
CA ASP A 187 0.72 18.98 0.32
C ASP A 187 1.04 19.14 -1.18
N ALA A 188 2.30 18.93 -1.56
CA ALA A 188 2.72 18.96 -2.97
C ALA A 188 2.07 17.82 -3.78
N ALA A 189 1.97 16.61 -3.20
CA ALA A 189 1.33 15.47 -3.86
C ALA A 189 -0.13 15.81 -4.21
N VAL A 190 -0.91 16.29 -3.24
CA VAL A 190 -2.32 16.64 -3.47
C VAL A 190 -2.48 17.78 -4.49
N GLN A 191 -1.63 18.80 -4.44
CA GLN A 191 -1.68 19.91 -5.39
C GLN A 191 -1.37 19.48 -6.83
N GLY A 192 -0.37 18.60 -7.01
CA GLY A 192 0.09 18.11 -8.30
C GLY A 192 -0.84 17.11 -8.98
N LEU A 193 -1.85 16.55 -8.28
CA LEU A 193 -2.79 15.60 -8.86
C LEU A 193 -3.67 16.21 -9.94
N SER A 194 -4.05 15.41 -10.92
CA SER A 194 -5.09 15.76 -11.90
C SER A 194 -6.46 15.91 -11.23
N ARG A 195 -7.49 16.27 -11.99
CA ARG A 195 -8.85 16.51 -11.45
C ARG A 195 -9.46 15.29 -10.77
N VAL A 196 -9.19 14.11 -11.32
CA VAL A 196 -9.44 12.79 -10.73
C VAL A 196 -8.11 12.06 -10.78
N ALA A 197 -7.69 11.53 -9.65
CA ALA A 197 -6.41 10.86 -9.52
C ALA A 197 -6.45 9.78 -8.44
N PHE A 198 -5.42 8.97 -8.41
CA PHE A 198 -5.17 7.98 -7.39
C PHE A 198 -3.88 8.34 -6.65
N LEU A 199 -3.91 8.28 -5.34
CA LEU A 199 -2.77 8.57 -4.49
C LEU A 199 -2.52 7.40 -3.55
N GLU A 200 -1.36 6.83 -3.63
CA GLU A 200 -0.83 5.84 -2.69
C GLU A 200 0.16 6.52 -1.76
N VAL A 201 -0.05 6.38 -0.47
CA VAL A 201 0.81 7.00 0.56
C VAL A 201 1.27 5.94 1.53
N THR A 202 2.59 5.84 1.70
CA THR A 202 3.23 4.96 2.67
C THR A 202 3.86 5.76 3.80
N ALA A 203 3.77 5.23 5.02
CA ALA A 203 4.49 5.73 6.19
C ALA A 203 5.17 4.57 6.92
N THR A 204 6.47 4.70 7.19
CA THR A 204 7.27 3.69 7.90
C THR A 204 7.61 4.11 9.34
N ASP A 205 7.19 5.29 9.78
CA ASP A 205 7.33 5.76 11.16
C ASP A 205 6.19 5.25 12.06
N THR A 206 6.01 3.93 12.05
CA THR A 206 4.92 3.23 12.72
C THR A 206 4.84 3.52 14.22
N ALA A 207 5.95 3.73 14.90
CA ALA A 207 5.97 4.13 16.31
C ALA A 207 5.25 5.46 16.58
N ALA A 208 5.30 6.40 15.63
CA ALA A 208 4.51 7.62 15.72
C ALA A 208 3.03 7.35 15.43
N LEU A 209 2.73 6.58 14.38
CA LEU A 209 1.35 6.32 13.97
C LEU A 209 0.57 5.50 15.00
N THR A 210 1.18 4.49 15.63
CA THR A 210 0.55 3.64 16.65
C THR A 210 0.45 4.30 18.03
N GLY A 211 0.99 5.51 18.22
CA GLY A 211 0.99 6.18 19.53
C GLY A 211 2.14 5.79 20.46
N SER A 212 3.01 4.83 20.07
CA SER A 212 4.18 4.44 20.88
C SER A 212 5.20 5.57 21.03
N SER A 213 5.15 6.57 20.16
CA SER A 213 5.90 7.84 20.25
C SER A 213 4.94 9.04 20.25
N PRO A 214 4.26 9.36 21.38
CA PRO A 214 3.16 10.32 21.45
C PRO A 214 3.52 11.73 20.97
N SER A 215 4.70 12.24 21.34
CA SER A 215 5.17 13.55 20.89
C SER A 215 5.38 13.64 19.40
N SER A 216 5.86 12.56 18.76
CA SER A 216 6.02 12.48 17.31
C SER A 216 4.67 12.35 16.62
N GLN A 217 3.76 11.55 17.17
CA GLN A 217 2.40 11.43 16.67
C GLN A 217 1.69 12.78 16.65
N GLN A 218 1.72 13.50 17.75
CA GLN A 218 1.08 14.81 17.84
C GLN A 218 1.68 15.82 16.84
N ARG A 219 3.02 15.89 16.76
CA ARG A 219 3.67 16.86 15.84
C ARG A 219 3.46 16.57 14.37
N ARG A 220 3.50 15.28 13.98
CA ARG A 220 3.44 14.87 12.56
C ARG A 220 2.02 14.67 12.09
N TYR A 221 1.20 14.03 12.91
CA TYR A 221 -0.13 13.57 12.52
C TYR A 221 -1.27 14.32 13.20
N GLY A 222 -0.97 15.16 14.21
CA GLY A 222 -1.98 15.92 14.94
C GLY A 222 -2.93 15.04 15.76
N ALA A 223 -2.55 13.80 16.06
CA ALA A 223 -3.36 12.82 16.74
C ALA A 223 -2.80 12.43 18.11
N LYS A 224 -3.66 11.88 18.98
CA LYS A 224 -3.33 11.18 20.23
C LYS A 224 -3.74 9.72 20.09
N GLY A 225 -2.82 8.79 20.26
CA GLY A 225 -3.08 7.35 20.21
C GLY A 225 -3.06 6.71 21.59
N ILE A 226 -3.81 5.62 21.73
CA ILE A 226 -3.71 4.68 22.85
C ILE A 226 -3.05 3.42 22.31
N VAL A 227 -1.96 2.99 22.96
CA VAL A 227 -1.27 1.75 22.59
C VAL A 227 -2.03 0.58 23.20
N ASP A 228 -2.92 0.01 22.41
CA ASP A 228 -3.69 -1.18 22.74
C ASP A 228 -3.76 -2.11 21.53
N SER A 229 -4.55 -3.18 21.58
CA SER A 229 -4.73 -4.14 20.49
C SER A 229 -5.18 -3.51 19.17
N TYR A 230 -5.76 -2.31 19.19
CA TYR A 230 -6.25 -1.58 18.02
C TYR A 230 -5.26 -0.53 17.48
N ALA A 231 -4.06 -0.44 18.05
CA ALA A 231 -3.10 0.61 17.68
C ALA A 231 -2.70 0.56 16.19
N HIS A 232 -2.72 -0.62 15.54
CA HIS A 232 -2.44 -0.78 14.12
C HIS A 232 -3.59 -0.27 13.25
N ASP A 233 -4.86 -0.55 13.60
CA ASP A 233 -6.02 0.03 12.91
C ASP A 233 -6.07 1.55 13.10
N ASP A 234 -5.82 2.03 14.32
CA ASP A 234 -5.69 3.47 14.59
C ASP A 234 -4.61 4.12 13.71
N ALA A 235 -3.47 3.46 13.51
CA ALA A 235 -2.38 3.97 12.67
C ALA A 235 -2.83 4.15 11.21
N VAL A 236 -3.56 3.20 10.65
CA VAL A 236 -4.15 3.28 9.30
C VAL A 236 -5.13 4.46 9.23
N ARG A 237 -6.01 4.60 10.22
CA ARG A 237 -7.02 5.66 10.27
C ARG A 237 -6.43 7.05 10.50
N VAL A 238 -5.35 7.15 11.27
CA VAL A 238 -4.61 8.42 11.47
C VAL A 238 -3.97 8.88 10.17
N LEU A 239 -3.30 7.98 9.44
CA LEU A 239 -2.71 8.32 8.13
C LEU A 239 -3.79 8.69 7.11
N MET A 240 -4.89 7.93 7.04
CA MET A 240 -6.02 8.21 6.16
C MET A 240 -6.62 9.59 6.47
N GLY A 241 -6.81 9.92 7.75
CA GLY A 241 -7.34 11.21 8.20
C GLY A 241 -6.42 12.38 7.83
N LEU A 242 -5.10 12.18 7.90
CA LEU A 242 -4.15 13.19 7.46
C LEU A 242 -4.24 13.42 5.93
N VAL A 243 -4.32 12.35 5.14
CA VAL A 243 -4.51 12.45 3.68
C VAL A 243 -5.82 13.16 3.35
N ALA A 244 -6.92 12.78 4.02
CA ALA A 244 -8.25 13.37 3.83
C ALA A 244 -8.27 14.87 4.14
N THR A 245 -7.72 15.26 5.29
CA THR A 245 -7.69 16.68 5.71
C THR A 245 -6.74 17.51 4.85
N THR A 246 -5.64 16.94 4.38
CA THR A 246 -4.74 17.62 3.43
C THR A 246 -5.45 17.82 2.09
N ALA A 247 -6.14 16.80 1.57
CA ALA A 247 -6.90 16.92 0.33
C ALA A 247 -8.01 17.99 0.43
N ALA A 248 -8.71 18.02 1.55
CA ALA A 248 -9.78 19.01 1.78
C ALA A 248 -9.31 20.46 1.74
N ARG A 249 -8.10 20.76 2.25
CA ARG A 249 -7.49 22.10 2.17
C ARG A 249 -7.28 22.59 0.73
N HIS A 250 -7.26 21.66 -0.25
CA HIS A 250 -7.10 21.93 -1.68
C HIS A 250 -8.39 21.73 -2.47
N ASP A 251 -9.55 21.86 -1.86
CA ASP A 251 -10.87 21.64 -2.49
C ASP A 251 -11.00 20.23 -3.12
N ARG A 252 -10.39 19.21 -2.49
CA ARG A 252 -10.43 17.82 -2.95
C ARG A 252 -11.01 16.92 -1.87
N CYS A 253 -11.73 15.89 -2.29
CA CYS A 253 -12.18 14.80 -1.42
C CYS A 253 -11.47 13.52 -1.77
N ILE A 254 -11.45 12.59 -0.82
CA ILE A 254 -10.92 11.24 -1.02
C ILE A 254 -12.05 10.21 -1.01
N GLU A 255 -11.82 9.13 -1.74
CA GLU A 255 -12.60 7.90 -1.70
C GLU A 255 -11.60 6.79 -1.38
N PRO A 256 -11.64 6.16 -0.18
CA PRO A 256 -10.74 5.08 0.17
C PRO A 256 -10.89 3.89 -0.78
N VAL A 257 -9.77 3.32 -1.21
CA VAL A 257 -9.75 2.14 -2.09
C VAL A 257 -9.18 0.94 -1.36
N LEU A 258 -8.03 1.11 -0.71
CA LEU A 258 -7.40 0.06 0.10
C LEU A 258 -6.48 0.70 1.14
N ALA A 259 -6.61 0.32 2.40
CA ALA A 259 -5.73 0.78 3.45
C ALA A 259 -5.36 -0.36 4.39
N LEU A 260 -4.07 -0.53 4.65
CA LEU A 260 -3.52 -1.67 5.39
C LEU A 260 -2.37 -1.23 6.29
N PHE A 261 -2.22 -1.92 7.41
CA PHE A 261 -1.00 -1.99 8.19
C PHE A 261 -0.25 -3.26 7.78
N ASP A 262 0.90 -3.12 7.15
CA ASP A 262 1.66 -4.23 6.55
C ASP A 262 2.93 -4.53 7.38
N GLY A 263 2.73 -4.93 8.62
CA GLY A 263 3.76 -5.35 9.56
C GLY A 263 4.72 -4.25 10.03
N HIS A 264 5.31 -3.47 9.15
CA HIS A 264 6.29 -2.42 9.49
C HIS A 264 6.04 -1.09 8.78
N HIS A 265 4.97 -0.99 8.02
CA HIS A 265 4.52 0.25 7.39
C HIS A 265 3.00 0.32 7.30
N VAL A 266 2.50 1.53 7.21
CA VAL A 266 1.09 1.80 6.89
C VAL A 266 1.02 2.27 5.45
N ARG A 267 0.08 1.72 4.68
CA ARG A 267 -0.19 2.17 3.32
C ARG A 267 -1.66 2.47 3.14
N VAL A 268 -1.97 3.65 2.62
CA VAL A 268 -3.31 4.06 2.24
C VAL A 268 -3.34 4.40 0.77
N SER A 269 -4.34 3.87 0.07
CA SER A 269 -4.57 4.03 -1.35
C SER A 269 -5.95 4.64 -1.54
N VAL A 270 -6.01 5.84 -2.11
CA VAL A 270 -7.23 6.62 -2.21
C VAL A 270 -7.42 7.19 -3.61
N LYS A 271 -8.65 7.19 -4.08
CA LYS A 271 -9.05 8.01 -5.23
C LYS A 271 -9.31 9.43 -4.73
N VAL A 272 -8.68 10.40 -5.40
CA VAL A 272 -8.78 11.82 -5.05
C VAL A 272 -9.52 12.55 -6.15
N ARG A 273 -10.53 13.32 -5.78
CA ARG A 273 -11.37 14.07 -6.74
C ARG A 273 -11.49 15.53 -6.32
N ARG A 274 -11.40 16.45 -7.27
CA ARG A 274 -11.66 17.87 -7.01
C ARG A 274 -13.16 18.08 -6.79
N SER A 275 -13.54 18.47 -5.58
CA SER A 275 -14.92 18.71 -5.14
C SER A 275 -14.92 19.56 -3.87
N ARG A 276 -15.47 20.77 -3.93
CA ARG A 276 -15.62 21.65 -2.77
C ARG A 276 -16.60 21.07 -1.76
N ASP A 277 -17.73 20.57 -2.22
CA ASP A 277 -18.73 19.97 -1.34
C ASP A 277 -18.14 18.74 -0.63
N GLY A 278 -17.53 17.82 -1.39
CA GLY A 278 -16.87 16.66 -0.80
C GLY A 278 -15.70 17.00 0.13
N ALA A 279 -14.98 18.10 -0.12
CA ALA A 279 -13.96 18.61 0.79
C ALA A 279 -14.55 19.13 2.11
N SER A 280 -15.73 19.74 2.05
CA SER A 280 -16.46 20.18 3.25
C SER A 280 -17.00 19.00 4.05
N ASP A 281 -17.34 17.90 3.38
CA ASP A 281 -17.90 16.71 4.00
C ASP A 281 -16.83 15.86 4.74
N VAL A 282 -15.54 16.14 4.53
CA VAL A 282 -14.45 15.37 5.15
C VAL A 282 -14.55 15.32 6.68
N LEU A 283 -15.06 16.40 7.28
CA LEU A 283 -15.22 16.49 8.75
C LEU A 283 -16.24 15.46 9.29
N SER A 284 -17.21 15.06 8.48
CA SER A 284 -18.18 14.02 8.83
C SER A 284 -17.55 12.62 8.93
N SER A 285 -16.38 12.44 8.33
CA SER A 285 -15.61 11.20 8.37
C SER A 285 -14.41 11.26 9.33
N MET A 286 -14.26 12.39 10.04
CA MET A 286 -13.23 12.55 11.07
C MET A 286 -13.82 12.35 12.46
N GLY A 287 -13.09 11.70 13.33
CA GLY A 287 -13.56 11.43 14.67
C GLY A 287 -12.49 10.74 15.55
N TRP A 288 -12.97 10.03 16.54
CA TRP A 288 -12.17 9.38 17.57
C TRP A 288 -12.68 7.97 17.84
N ARG A 289 -11.77 7.05 18.07
CA ARG A 289 -12.09 5.73 18.64
C ARG A 289 -12.09 5.85 20.16
N VAL A 290 -13.21 5.57 20.80
CA VAL A 290 -13.35 5.57 22.26
C VAL A 290 -13.48 4.13 22.74
N ARG A 291 -12.62 3.71 23.68
CA ARG A 291 -12.72 2.39 24.33
C ARG A 291 -13.94 2.35 25.24
N GLU A 292 -14.69 1.26 25.13
CA GLU A 292 -15.87 0.99 25.97
C GLU A 292 -15.54 0.03 27.11
N GLN A 293 -16.43 -0.01 28.10
CA GLN A 293 -16.38 -1.05 29.13
C GLN A 293 -16.64 -2.41 28.44
N GLY A 294 -15.85 -3.42 28.80
CA GLY A 294 -15.96 -4.75 28.19
C GLY A 294 -15.01 -5.00 27.01
N GLY A 295 -14.14 -4.03 26.66
CA GLY A 295 -13.07 -4.24 25.70
C GLY A 295 -13.40 -3.89 24.24
N THR A 296 -14.64 -3.51 23.95
CA THR A 296 -15.06 -2.99 22.64
C THR A 296 -14.69 -1.51 22.46
N TYR A 297 -15.04 -0.96 21.32
CA TYR A 297 -14.89 0.46 21.03
C TYR A 297 -16.08 0.98 20.20
N ARG A 298 -16.21 2.29 20.16
CA ARG A 298 -17.06 2.99 19.20
C ARG A 298 -16.37 4.22 18.64
N PHE A 299 -16.82 4.65 17.48
CA PHE A 299 -16.40 5.92 16.90
C PHE A 299 -17.33 7.05 17.32
N VAL A 300 -16.74 8.20 17.63
CA VAL A 300 -17.47 9.44 17.95
C VAL A 300 -16.80 10.61 17.22
N HIS A 301 -17.56 11.62 16.84
CA HIS A 301 -16.98 12.82 16.21
C HIS A 301 -16.18 13.65 17.21
N HIS A 302 -16.67 13.75 18.44
CA HIS A 302 -16.00 14.48 19.52
C HIS A 302 -16.16 13.71 20.82
N PRO A 303 -15.07 13.32 21.49
CA PRO A 303 -15.15 12.73 22.83
C PRO A 303 -15.54 13.79 23.84
N ASP A 304 -16.38 13.43 24.80
CA ASP A 304 -16.65 14.26 25.99
C ASP A 304 -15.49 14.20 27.00
N SER A 305 -15.60 14.95 28.09
CA SER A 305 -14.53 15.04 29.09
C SER A 305 -14.21 13.71 29.80
N GLU A 306 -15.17 12.79 29.90
CA GLU A 306 -14.96 11.46 30.50
C GLU A 306 -14.32 10.47 29.53
N GLN A 307 -14.51 10.70 28.21
CA GLN A 307 -14.03 9.85 27.15
C GLN A 307 -12.60 10.20 26.70
N VAL A 308 -12.16 11.46 26.85
CA VAL A 308 -10.87 11.97 26.33
C VAL A 308 -9.66 11.10 26.72
N GLU A 309 -9.63 10.59 27.95
CA GLU A 309 -8.50 9.77 28.42
C GLU A 309 -8.45 8.37 27.79
N ARG A 310 -9.58 7.89 27.27
CA ARG A 310 -9.72 6.58 26.61
C ARG A 310 -10.04 6.70 25.11
N ALA A 311 -9.71 7.86 24.51
CA ALA A 311 -9.95 8.16 23.12
C ALA A 311 -8.64 8.27 22.31
N SER A 312 -8.61 7.64 21.14
CA SER A 312 -7.57 7.80 20.11
C SER A 312 -8.11 8.61 18.94
N GLY A 313 -7.34 9.58 18.45
CA GLY A 313 -7.72 10.44 17.32
C GLY A 313 -7.15 11.86 17.44
N PRO A 314 -7.58 12.82 16.59
CA PRO A 314 -8.55 12.61 15.52
C PRO A 314 -8.02 11.71 14.42
N MET A 315 -8.90 10.95 13.80
CA MET A 315 -8.59 10.00 12.73
C MET A 315 -9.77 9.84 11.78
N TRP A 316 -9.57 9.17 10.66
CA TRP A 316 -10.65 8.75 9.77
C TRP A 316 -11.51 7.67 10.44
N ILE A 317 -12.82 7.90 10.53
CA ILE A 317 -13.77 6.94 11.12
C ILE A 317 -14.72 6.31 10.10
N GLY A 318 -14.54 6.63 8.81
CA GLY A 318 -15.29 6.03 7.72
C GLY A 318 -14.71 4.68 7.27
N PRO A 319 -15.29 4.08 6.20
CA PRO A 319 -14.77 2.88 5.57
C PRO A 319 -13.32 3.06 5.10
N LEU A 320 -12.58 1.95 5.03
CA LEU A 320 -11.16 1.94 4.62
C LEU A 320 -10.94 1.35 3.23
N TRP A 321 -11.94 0.64 2.66
CA TRP A 321 -11.81 -0.07 1.39
C TRP A 321 -12.98 0.22 0.44
N ASP A 322 -12.68 0.11 -0.87
CA ASP A 322 -13.70 -0.05 -1.91
C ASP A 322 -13.99 -1.54 -2.10
N LYS A 323 -15.25 -1.94 -1.91
CA LYS A 323 -15.68 -3.34 -2.03
C LYS A 323 -15.33 -3.91 -3.39
N THR A 324 -15.76 -3.22 -4.45
CA THR A 324 -15.68 -3.74 -5.82
C THR A 324 -14.24 -3.94 -6.28
N ILE A 325 -13.35 -3.02 -5.91
CA ILE A 325 -11.93 -3.12 -6.25
C ILE A 325 -11.26 -4.20 -5.39
N ALA A 326 -11.53 -4.22 -4.08
CA ALA A 326 -10.92 -5.17 -3.17
C ALA A 326 -11.32 -6.64 -3.48
N GLU A 327 -12.57 -6.92 -3.88
CA GLU A 327 -13.03 -8.25 -4.30
C GLU A 327 -12.26 -8.79 -5.50
N ARG A 328 -11.67 -7.93 -6.35
CA ARG A 328 -10.86 -8.32 -7.51
C ARG A 328 -9.39 -8.55 -7.19
N LEU A 329 -8.93 -8.23 -5.98
CA LEU A 329 -7.55 -8.49 -5.54
C LEU A 329 -7.41 -9.92 -5.01
N THR A 330 -7.50 -10.90 -5.90
CA THR A 330 -7.43 -12.33 -5.57
C THR A 330 -6.02 -12.89 -5.72
N GLU A 331 -5.75 -14.03 -5.04
CA GLU A 331 -4.47 -14.74 -5.14
C GLU A 331 -4.20 -15.21 -6.58
N ASP A 332 -5.22 -15.76 -7.25
CA ASP A 332 -5.09 -16.27 -8.62
C ASP A 332 -4.76 -15.14 -9.60
N ARG A 333 -5.52 -14.02 -9.55
CA ARG A 333 -5.23 -12.86 -10.39
C ARG A 333 -3.82 -12.31 -10.13
N THR A 334 -3.35 -12.36 -8.88
CA THR A 334 -2.01 -11.89 -8.53
C THR A 334 -0.94 -12.77 -9.17
N ILE A 335 -1.12 -14.08 -9.17
CA ILE A 335 -0.20 -15.01 -9.84
C ILE A 335 -0.23 -14.78 -11.35
N ASP A 336 -1.40 -14.73 -11.97
CA ASP A 336 -1.54 -14.53 -13.42
C ASP A 336 -0.90 -13.23 -13.90
N LEU A 337 -1.09 -12.16 -13.13
CA LEU A 337 -0.55 -10.84 -13.50
C LEU A 337 0.93 -10.68 -13.20
N CYS A 338 1.40 -11.16 -12.03
CA CYS A 338 2.72 -10.80 -11.50
C CYS A 338 3.74 -11.94 -11.56
N PHE A 339 3.35 -13.21 -11.78
CA PHE A 339 4.33 -14.28 -11.92
C PHE A 339 4.61 -14.52 -13.42
N PRO A 340 5.90 -14.68 -13.84
CA PRO A 340 6.24 -14.93 -15.25
C PRO A 340 5.78 -16.31 -15.70
N ASP A 341 5.46 -16.44 -16.98
CA ASP A 341 5.37 -17.72 -17.67
C ASP A 341 6.75 -18.37 -17.86
N GLU A 342 6.77 -19.62 -18.32
CA GLU A 342 8.03 -20.37 -18.48
C GLU A 342 8.92 -19.77 -19.56
N ASP A 343 8.35 -19.27 -20.66
CA ASP A 343 9.11 -18.63 -21.73
C ASP A 343 9.86 -17.39 -21.24
N ARG A 344 9.24 -16.60 -20.37
CA ARG A 344 9.88 -15.44 -19.72
C ARG A 344 10.94 -15.87 -18.71
N LEU A 345 10.68 -16.91 -17.95
CA LEU A 345 11.67 -17.47 -17.02
C LEU A 345 12.92 -17.98 -17.77
N GLU A 346 12.75 -18.65 -18.92
CA GLU A 346 13.89 -19.06 -19.74
C GLU A 346 14.68 -17.86 -20.23
N ARG A 347 14.03 -16.82 -20.79
CA ARG A 347 14.73 -15.59 -21.20
C ARG A 347 15.47 -14.93 -20.03
N HIS A 348 14.91 -14.98 -18.81
CA HIS A 348 15.58 -14.44 -17.63
C HIS A 348 16.80 -15.29 -17.22
N ARG A 349 16.73 -16.61 -17.35
CA ARG A 349 17.89 -17.51 -17.13
C ARG A 349 18.98 -17.29 -18.16
N ASP A 350 18.63 -17.06 -19.43
CA ASP A 350 19.58 -16.77 -20.52
C ASP A 350 20.41 -15.49 -20.25
N VAL A 351 19.85 -14.52 -19.53
CA VAL A 351 20.55 -13.30 -19.15
C VAL A 351 21.22 -13.39 -17.76
N GLY A 352 21.28 -14.59 -17.18
CA GLY A 352 22.05 -14.88 -15.98
C GLY A 352 21.26 -14.95 -14.67
N LEU A 353 19.92 -15.03 -14.72
CA LEU A 353 19.13 -15.27 -13.52
C LEU A 353 19.34 -16.72 -13.03
N ASP A 354 19.96 -16.88 -11.87
CA ASP A 354 19.99 -18.16 -11.16
C ASP A 354 18.67 -18.31 -10.38
N TRP A 355 17.78 -19.18 -10.90
CA TRP A 355 16.42 -19.33 -10.38
C TRP A 355 16.01 -20.79 -10.31
N SER A 356 15.81 -21.24 -9.07
CA SER A 356 15.41 -22.61 -8.76
C SER A 356 13.86 -22.77 -8.67
N SER A 357 13.42 -24.01 -8.52
CA SER A 357 12.03 -24.32 -8.18
C SER A 357 11.62 -23.73 -6.82
N ASP A 358 12.55 -23.74 -5.85
CA ASP A 358 12.30 -23.19 -4.50
C ASP A 358 12.13 -21.67 -4.53
N ASP A 359 12.89 -20.97 -5.41
CA ASP A 359 12.70 -19.53 -5.63
C ASP A 359 11.34 -19.24 -6.25
N SER A 360 10.88 -20.07 -7.18
CA SER A 360 9.53 -19.97 -7.77
C SER A 360 8.44 -20.15 -6.72
N GLU A 361 8.55 -21.14 -5.87
CA GLU A 361 7.58 -21.36 -4.78
C GLU A 361 7.62 -20.25 -3.73
N TYR A 362 8.80 -19.73 -3.41
CA TYR A 362 8.95 -18.56 -2.56
C TYR A 362 8.24 -17.34 -3.17
N ALA A 363 8.50 -17.03 -4.44
CA ALA A 363 7.93 -15.89 -5.14
C ALA A 363 6.40 -15.99 -5.22
N LYS A 364 5.85 -17.15 -5.60
CA LYS A 364 4.40 -17.38 -5.64
C LYS A 364 3.76 -17.22 -4.25
N ARG A 365 4.40 -17.72 -3.21
CA ARG A 365 3.92 -17.57 -1.83
C ARG A 365 3.89 -16.10 -1.40
N GLU A 366 4.91 -15.31 -1.71
CA GLU A 366 4.94 -13.89 -1.39
C GLU A 366 3.93 -13.08 -2.21
N LEU A 367 3.71 -13.44 -3.48
CA LEU A 367 2.67 -12.85 -4.32
C LEU A 367 1.27 -13.12 -3.74
N ARG A 368 0.93 -14.37 -3.42
CA ARG A 368 -0.35 -14.72 -2.79
C ARG A 368 -0.52 -13.99 -1.46
N ARG A 369 0.52 -13.97 -0.64
CA ARG A 369 0.50 -13.27 0.66
C ARG A 369 0.16 -11.80 0.53
N SER A 370 0.57 -11.13 -0.56
CA SER A 370 0.35 -9.69 -0.76
C SER A 370 -1.13 -9.30 -0.82
N VAL A 371 -2.01 -10.24 -1.16
CA VAL A 371 -3.47 -10.02 -1.29
C VAL A 371 -4.31 -10.95 -0.41
N ARG A 372 -3.67 -11.82 0.35
CA ARG A 372 -4.34 -12.83 1.16
C ARG A 372 -5.39 -12.20 2.07
N TYR A 373 -6.59 -12.75 2.07
CA TYR A 373 -7.78 -12.31 2.80
C TYR A 373 -8.40 -10.97 2.34
N ILE A 374 -7.81 -10.24 1.37
CA ILE A 374 -8.37 -8.95 0.93
C ILE A 374 -9.75 -9.15 0.32
N ALA A 375 -9.87 -10.04 -0.65
CA ALA A 375 -11.15 -10.28 -1.32
C ALA A 375 -12.23 -10.80 -0.35
N ASP A 376 -11.86 -11.68 0.58
CA ASP A 376 -12.79 -12.26 1.57
C ASP A 376 -13.32 -11.21 2.57
N ALA A 377 -12.49 -10.22 2.93
CA ALA A 377 -12.86 -9.16 3.88
C ALA A 377 -13.49 -7.94 3.21
N ALA A 378 -13.52 -7.87 1.88
CA ALA A 378 -13.85 -6.67 1.11
C ALA A 378 -15.21 -6.06 1.47
N ASP A 379 -16.27 -6.86 1.54
CA ASP A 379 -17.62 -6.38 1.89
C ASP A 379 -17.66 -5.78 3.29
N LEU A 380 -17.11 -6.48 4.27
CA LEU A 380 -17.11 -6.06 5.68
C LEU A 380 -16.26 -4.80 5.92
N MET A 381 -15.06 -4.76 5.33
CA MET A 381 -14.15 -3.62 5.47
C MET A 381 -14.64 -2.36 4.72
N SER A 382 -15.45 -2.53 3.67
CA SER A 382 -16.07 -1.42 2.94
C SER A 382 -17.24 -0.76 3.68
N ARG A 383 -17.79 -1.43 4.70
CA ARG A 383 -18.92 -0.94 5.51
C ARG A 383 -18.50 -0.51 6.91
N ASN A 384 -17.21 -0.54 7.22
CA ASN A 384 -16.66 -0.13 8.51
C ASN A 384 -17.25 -0.91 9.71
N HIS A 385 -17.39 -2.24 9.54
CA HIS A 385 -17.86 -3.11 10.61
C HIS A 385 -16.83 -3.24 11.76
N THR A 386 -17.30 -3.74 12.91
CA THR A 386 -16.48 -3.85 14.11
C THR A 386 -15.34 -4.86 13.93
N LEU A 387 -14.15 -4.46 14.36
CA LEU A 387 -12.97 -5.32 14.47
C LEU A 387 -12.91 -5.91 15.88
N TYR A 388 -12.52 -7.18 15.98
CA TYR A 388 -12.23 -7.85 17.25
C TYR A 388 -10.82 -8.44 17.21
N HIS A 389 -9.98 -8.06 18.15
CA HIS A 389 -8.70 -8.72 18.33
C HIS A 389 -8.93 -10.09 18.96
N MET A 390 -8.45 -11.16 18.36
CA MET A 390 -8.73 -12.53 18.80
C MET A 390 -8.27 -12.80 20.23
N ASP A 391 -7.14 -12.20 20.66
CA ASP A 391 -6.61 -12.37 22.02
C ASP A 391 -7.41 -11.60 23.09
N ASP A 392 -8.23 -10.62 22.69
CA ASP A 392 -9.09 -9.88 23.63
C ASP A 392 -10.43 -10.59 23.86
N LEU A 393 -10.87 -11.43 22.88
CA LEU A 393 -12.16 -12.11 22.94
C LEU A 393 -12.36 -12.98 24.19
N PRO A 394 -11.37 -13.73 24.71
CA PRO A 394 -11.53 -14.49 25.96
C PRO A 394 -11.91 -13.61 27.13
N ASN A 395 -11.25 -12.47 27.29
CA ASN A 395 -11.55 -11.53 28.36
C ASN A 395 -12.94 -10.93 28.20
N MET A 396 -13.35 -10.59 26.97
CA MET A 396 -14.68 -10.05 26.67
C MET A 396 -15.78 -11.08 26.93
N ALA A 397 -15.54 -12.34 26.58
CA ALA A 397 -16.51 -13.43 26.72
C ALA A 397 -16.53 -14.07 28.11
N GLY A 398 -15.51 -13.82 28.95
CA GLY A 398 -15.32 -14.48 30.26
C GLY A 398 -14.86 -15.94 30.11
N THR A 399 -14.09 -16.27 29.05
CA THR A 399 -13.53 -17.60 28.79
C THR A 399 -12.04 -17.65 29.11
N GLY A 400 -11.49 -18.86 29.31
CA GLY A 400 -10.07 -19.02 29.68
C GLY A 400 -9.10 -19.01 28.49
N GLN A 401 -9.59 -19.17 27.25
CA GLN A 401 -8.79 -19.24 26.05
C GLN A 401 -9.55 -18.73 24.82
N ALA A 402 -8.83 -18.33 23.77
CA ALA A 402 -9.44 -17.98 22.51
C ALA A 402 -9.82 -19.23 21.68
N PRO A 403 -10.97 -19.21 21.00
CA PRO A 403 -11.29 -20.27 20.05
C PRO A 403 -10.35 -20.22 18.86
N LYS A 404 -10.25 -21.32 18.10
CA LYS A 404 -9.58 -21.29 16.78
C LYS A 404 -10.35 -20.34 15.87
N MET A 405 -9.63 -19.44 15.21
CA MET A 405 -10.20 -18.38 14.36
C MET A 405 -11.18 -18.93 13.33
N GLU A 406 -10.81 -19.97 12.58
CA GLU A 406 -11.65 -20.58 11.54
C GLU A 406 -12.95 -21.14 12.14
N ALA A 407 -12.88 -21.81 13.30
CA ALA A 407 -14.07 -22.36 13.97
C ALA A 407 -15.03 -21.25 14.43
N LEU A 408 -14.50 -20.11 14.89
CA LEU A 408 -15.31 -18.95 15.24
C LEU A 408 -15.99 -18.34 14.00
N PHE A 409 -15.25 -18.24 12.89
CA PHE A 409 -15.82 -17.73 11.63
C PHE A 409 -16.96 -18.61 11.12
N ASP A 410 -16.77 -19.91 11.13
CA ASP A 410 -17.80 -20.86 10.69
C ASP A 410 -19.06 -20.78 11.55
N GLU A 411 -18.91 -20.60 12.86
CA GLU A 411 -20.04 -20.42 13.77
C GLU A 411 -20.81 -19.15 13.45
N ILE A 412 -20.12 -18.01 13.35
CA ILE A 412 -20.72 -16.72 13.01
C ILE A 412 -21.44 -16.78 11.66
N ARG A 413 -20.83 -17.42 10.65
CA ARG A 413 -21.43 -17.60 9.32
C ARG A 413 -22.65 -18.50 9.34
N THR A 414 -22.66 -19.54 10.18
CA THR A 414 -23.82 -20.46 10.36
C THR A 414 -25.02 -19.70 10.92
N LEU A 415 -24.81 -18.67 11.69
CA LEU A 415 -25.86 -17.78 12.20
C LEU A 415 -26.30 -16.71 11.16
N GLY A 416 -25.73 -16.71 9.96
CA GLY A 416 -26.11 -15.82 8.85
C GLY A 416 -25.37 -14.49 8.80
N TYR A 417 -24.31 -14.32 9.61
CA TYR A 417 -23.49 -13.10 9.59
C TYR A 417 -22.20 -13.27 8.78
N GLY A 418 -21.65 -12.18 8.34
CA GLY A 418 -20.32 -12.15 7.72
C GLY A 418 -19.22 -12.28 8.78
N ALA A 419 -18.15 -13.00 8.45
CA ALA A 419 -16.94 -13.07 9.26
C ALA A 419 -15.73 -13.26 8.35
N ALA A 420 -14.69 -12.44 8.52
CA ALA A 420 -13.46 -12.52 7.75
C ALA A 420 -12.24 -12.14 8.60
N ARG A 421 -11.07 -12.59 8.17
CA ARG A 421 -9.80 -12.17 8.73
C ARG A 421 -9.38 -10.84 8.08
N VAL A 422 -8.93 -9.88 8.88
CA VAL A 422 -8.30 -8.67 8.36
C VAL A 422 -6.87 -9.02 7.91
N PRO A 423 -6.48 -8.73 6.66
CA PRO A 423 -5.14 -9.01 6.18
C PRO A 423 -4.08 -8.15 6.86
N ASP A 424 -2.91 -8.73 7.03
CA ASP A 424 -1.65 -8.10 7.45
C ASP A 424 -1.63 -7.39 8.82
N ILE A 425 -2.74 -7.37 9.54
CA ILE A 425 -2.80 -6.94 10.94
C ILE A 425 -2.74 -8.18 11.83
N ASP A 426 -2.45 -7.97 13.10
CA ASP A 426 -2.61 -8.96 14.17
C ASP A 426 -3.94 -9.76 14.01
N PRO A 427 -4.16 -10.85 14.68
CA PRO A 427 -5.27 -11.75 14.42
C PRO A 427 -6.64 -11.09 14.66
N PHE A 428 -7.06 -10.23 13.73
CA PHE A 428 -8.35 -9.56 13.76
C PHE A 428 -9.44 -10.32 12.99
N LEU A 429 -10.59 -10.43 13.62
CA LEU A 429 -11.87 -10.74 13.01
C LEU A 429 -12.58 -9.42 12.66
N VAL A 430 -13.09 -9.30 11.43
CA VAL A 430 -14.12 -8.32 11.06
C VAL A 430 -15.46 -9.04 10.87
N THR A 431 -16.53 -8.48 11.41
CA THR A 431 -17.86 -9.09 11.35
C THR A 431 -18.97 -8.03 11.45
N ASP A 432 -20.11 -8.30 10.81
CA ASP A 432 -21.36 -7.56 10.98
C ASP A 432 -22.29 -8.16 12.06
N ALA A 433 -21.84 -9.23 12.73
CA ALA A 433 -22.59 -9.82 13.84
C ALA A 433 -22.67 -8.84 15.03
N PRO A 434 -23.82 -8.78 15.70
CA PRO A 434 -23.95 -8.05 16.97
C PRO A 434 -22.94 -8.55 18.02
N HIS A 435 -22.47 -7.65 18.88
CA HIS A 435 -21.45 -7.96 19.89
C HIS A 435 -21.79 -9.14 20.80
N ASP A 436 -23.03 -9.21 21.25
CA ASP A 436 -23.54 -10.32 22.09
C ASP A 436 -23.52 -11.67 21.38
N VAL A 437 -23.81 -11.69 20.07
CA VAL A 437 -23.70 -12.86 19.23
C VAL A 437 -22.25 -13.32 19.11
N VAL A 438 -21.31 -12.40 18.86
CA VAL A 438 -19.88 -12.74 18.79
C VAL A 438 -19.42 -13.36 20.11
N LEU A 439 -19.77 -12.77 21.27
CA LEU A 439 -19.39 -13.31 22.57
C LEU A 439 -20.06 -14.66 22.88
N GLN A 440 -21.28 -14.88 22.41
CA GLN A 440 -21.94 -16.19 22.51
C GLN A 440 -21.17 -17.25 21.72
N CYS A 441 -20.82 -17.01 20.46
CA CYS A 441 -20.02 -17.92 19.64
C CYS A 441 -18.67 -18.25 20.30
N VAL A 442 -18.00 -17.25 20.91
CA VAL A 442 -16.75 -17.47 21.64
C VAL A 442 -16.95 -18.43 22.80
N ARG A 443 -18.02 -18.25 23.62
CA ARG A 443 -18.31 -19.12 24.78
C ARG A 443 -18.62 -20.55 24.34
N GLU A 444 -19.39 -20.72 23.27
CA GLU A 444 -19.79 -22.04 22.76
C GLU A 444 -18.57 -22.82 22.25
N ARG A 445 -17.67 -22.15 21.52
CA ARG A 445 -16.44 -22.77 20.97
C ARG A 445 -15.31 -22.97 21.98
N CYS A 446 -15.42 -22.42 23.18
CA CYS A 446 -14.46 -22.67 24.27
C CYS A 446 -14.93 -23.74 25.27
N GLN A 447 -16.14 -24.28 25.09
CA GLN A 447 -16.67 -25.39 25.90
C GLN A 447 -16.36 -26.77 25.30
N ASP A 448 -16.00 -26.82 24.02
CA ASP A 448 -15.54 -27.99 23.27
C ASP A 448 -13.98 -28.10 23.31
#